data_5a7a2dcc026f14d67767cf0b09a29fd3
#
_entry.id   5a7a2dcc026f14d67767cf0b09a29fd3
#
_cell.length_a   1.000
_cell.length_b   1.000
_cell.length_c   1.000
_cell.angle_alpha   90.00
_cell.angle_beta   90.00
_cell.angle_gamma   90.00
#
_symmetry.space_group_name_H-M   'P 1'
#
loop_
_entity.id
_entity.type
_entity.pdbx_description
1 polymer ?
#
loop_
_entity_poly.entity_id
_entity_poly.type
_entity_poly.pdbx_seq_one_letter_code
_entity_poly.pdbx_strand_id
1 'polypeptide(L)'
;DVRDFALWKAPRDNEPCWDTPYGPGRPGWHIECSAMIRKIFGSTIDIHTGGVDLIFPHHENEIAQSEAAYGERFVRHWIHVEHLLVDGAKMSKSAGNFYTLRDLLSKGYSPRSIRYLLMSAHYRKQLNFTLEGIRQADQALERIDNMIVRLKDVRNESGNSTELHDLTAGMKARFVEAVDNDLNISAGL
;
A
#
# COMPACT_ATOMS: atom_id res chain seq x y z
N ASP A 1 -8.08 -25.28 -20.04
CA ASP A 1 -7.91 -23.96 -20.65
C ASP A 1 -6.79 -23.21 -19.96
N VAL A 2 -6.10 -22.29 -20.63
CA VAL A 2 -5.02 -21.49 -20.03
C VAL A 2 -5.50 -20.58 -18.90
N ARG A 3 -6.81 -20.35 -18.82
CA ARG A 3 -7.46 -19.58 -17.76
C ARG A 3 -7.88 -20.41 -16.57
N ASP A 4 -7.80 -21.75 -16.66
CA ASP A 4 -8.16 -22.62 -15.56
C ASP A 4 -7.17 -22.52 -14.43
N PHE A 5 -7.66 -22.50 -13.21
CA PHE A 5 -6.83 -22.43 -12.00
C PHE A 5 -7.36 -23.37 -10.92
N ALA A 6 -6.45 -23.85 -10.07
CA ALA A 6 -6.80 -24.84 -9.06
C ALA A 6 -7.50 -24.19 -7.86
N LEU A 7 -8.74 -24.60 -7.60
CA LEU A 7 -9.48 -24.25 -6.38
C LEU A 7 -9.02 -25.11 -5.21
N TRP A 8 -8.83 -26.43 -5.45
CA TRP A 8 -8.45 -27.42 -4.46
C TRP A 8 -7.31 -28.28 -5.00
N LYS A 9 -6.30 -28.52 -4.19
CA LYS A 9 -5.08 -29.24 -4.56
C LYS A 9 -4.94 -30.51 -3.75
N ALA A 10 -4.33 -31.53 -4.31
CA ALA A 10 -3.98 -32.75 -3.58
C ALA A 10 -3.11 -32.44 -2.34
N PRO A 11 -3.21 -33.26 -1.28
CA PRO A 11 -2.41 -33.09 -0.09
C PRO A 11 -0.92 -33.22 -0.41
N ARG A 12 -0.09 -32.61 0.43
CA ARG A 12 1.37 -32.76 0.42
C ARG A 12 1.84 -33.15 1.81
N ASP A 13 2.93 -33.88 1.85
CA ASP A 13 3.58 -34.23 3.11
C ASP A 13 3.99 -32.97 3.88
N ASN A 14 3.71 -32.96 5.19
CA ASN A 14 4.00 -31.85 6.09
C ASN A 14 3.25 -30.52 5.83
N GLU A 15 2.21 -30.52 4.98
CA GLU A 15 1.31 -29.39 4.81
C GLU A 15 -0.06 -29.67 5.47
N PRO A 16 -0.79 -28.65 5.95
CA PRO A 16 -2.16 -28.81 6.40
C PRO A 16 -3.04 -29.43 5.32
N CYS A 17 -3.90 -30.39 5.72
CA CYS A 17 -4.79 -31.09 4.84
C CYS A 17 -6.19 -31.18 5.48
N TRP A 18 -7.22 -31.06 4.67
CA TRP A 18 -8.62 -31.17 5.10
C TRP A 18 -9.37 -32.19 4.26
N ASP A 19 -10.25 -32.95 4.92
CA ASP A 19 -11.16 -33.85 4.24
C ASP A 19 -12.34 -33.07 3.64
N THR A 20 -12.66 -33.37 2.39
CA THR A 20 -13.82 -32.83 1.68
C THR A 20 -14.56 -33.91 0.92
N PRO A 21 -15.81 -33.65 0.44
CA PRO A 21 -16.51 -34.57 -0.43
C PRO A 21 -15.75 -34.90 -1.72
N TYR A 22 -14.78 -34.12 -2.10
CA TYR A 22 -13.92 -34.31 -3.29
C TYR A 22 -12.61 -35.04 -2.97
N GLY A 23 -12.45 -35.47 -1.72
CA GLY A 23 -11.23 -36.09 -1.20
C GLY A 23 -10.39 -35.16 -0.32
N PRO A 24 -9.37 -35.74 0.32
CA PRO A 24 -8.42 -34.95 1.13
C PRO A 24 -7.60 -34.00 0.27
N GLY A 25 -7.32 -32.81 0.81
CA GLY A 25 -6.55 -31.82 0.07
C GLY A 25 -6.39 -30.49 0.79
N ARG A 26 -5.96 -29.50 0.06
CA ARG A 26 -5.70 -28.15 0.54
C ARG A 26 -6.18 -27.10 -0.47
N PRO A 27 -6.52 -25.89 -0.02
CA PRO A 27 -6.97 -24.81 -0.92
C PRO A 27 -5.89 -24.44 -1.94
N GLY A 28 -6.32 -23.99 -3.10
CA GLY A 28 -5.48 -23.23 -4.01
C GLY A 28 -5.20 -21.84 -3.45
N TRP A 29 -4.15 -21.20 -3.93
CA TRP A 29 -3.72 -19.88 -3.42
C TRP A 29 -4.81 -18.82 -3.45
N HIS A 30 -5.56 -18.74 -4.55
CA HIS A 30 -6.53 -17.65 -4.76
C HIS A 30 -7.77 -17.78 -3.87
N ILE A 31 -8.22 -18.99 -3.57
CA ILE A 31 -9.43 -19.21 -2.78
C ILE A 31 -9.23 -18.87 -1.29
N GLU A 32 -8.00 -18.87 -0.81
CA GLU A 32 -7.69 -18.50 0.57
C GLU A 32 -8.13 -17.06 0.86
N CYS A 33 -7.74 -16.11 0.00
CA CYS A 33 -8.14 -14.72 0.14
C CYS A 33 -9.65 -14.52 -0.02
N SER A 34 -10.26 -15.13 -1.04
CA SER A 34 -11.72 -15.07 -1.25
C SER A 34 -12.49 -15.57 -0.02
N ALA A 35 -12.07 -16.69 0.58
CA ALA A 35 -12.70 -17.24 1.77
C ALA A 35 -12.49 -16.39 3.03
N MET A 36 -11.28 -15.84 3.23
CA MET A 36 -10.98 -14.97 4.37
C MET A 36 -11.76 -13.66 4.30
N ILE A 37 -11.81 -13.03 3.12
CA ILE A 37 -12.58 -11.81 2.88
C ILE A 37 -14.06 -12.06 3.15
N ARG A 38 -14.61 -13.13 2.59
CA ARG A 38 -16.02 -13.49 2.82
C ARG A 38 -16.34 -13.66 4.29
N LYS A 39 -15.48 -14.33 5.04
CA LYS A 39 -15.68 -14.61 6.46
C LYS A 39 -15.68 -13.35 7.32
N ILE A 40 -14.85 -12.36 6.97
CA ILE A 40 -14.61 -11.18 7.81
C ILE A 40 -15.46 -9.99 7.37
N PHE A 41 -15.57 -9.75 6.07
CA PHE A 41 -16.15 -8.53 5.48
C PHE A 41 -17.46 -8.77 4.73
N GLY A 42 -17.85 -10.00 4.46
CA GLY A 42 -19.05 -10.31 3.67
C GLY A 42 -18.74 -10.52 2.19
N SER A 43 -19.78 -10.37 1.33
CA SER A 43 -19.66 -10.65 -0.11
C SER A 43 -18.98 -9.56 -0.92
N THR A 44 -19.13 -8.31 -0.48
CA THR A 44 -18.57 -7.13 -1.15
C THR A 44 -17.70 -6.34 -0.19
N ILE A 45 -16.50 -5.97 -0.64
CA ILE A 45 -15.61 -5.06 0.10
C ILE A 45 -15.44 -3.73 -0.64
N ASP A 46 -15.15 -2.66 0.11
CA ASP A 46 -15.01 -1.34 -0.49
C ASP A 46 -13.69 -1.19 -1.22
N ILE A 47 -12.58 -1.63 -0.62
CA ILE A 47 -11.23 -1.49 -1.18
C ILE A 47 -10.46 -2.79 -1.04
N HIS A 48 -9.84 -3.23 -2.15
CA HIS A 48 -8.85 -4.31 -2.18
C HIS A 48 -7.56 -3.82 -2.80
N THR A 49 -6.43 -4.15 -2.18
CA THR A 49 -5.13 -3.63 -2.60
C THR A 49 -4.14 -4.75 -2.87
N GLY A 50 -3.16 -4.49 -3.75
CA GLY A 50 -2.06 -5.42 -4.00
C GLY A 50 -0.98 -4.81 -4.88
N GLY A 51 0.04 -5.57 -5.20
CA GLY A 51 1.02 -5.22 -6.23
C GLY A 51 0.43 -5.38 -7.63
N VAL A 52 1.00 -4.69 -8.61
CA VAL A 52 0.58 -4.83 -10.02
C VAL A 52 0.72 -6.26 -10.55
N ASP A 53 1.62 -7.05 -9.98
CA ASP A 53 1.82 -8.47 -10.27
C ASP A 53 0.66 -9.36 -9.81
N LEU A 54 -0.16 -8.89 -8.88
CA LEU A 54 -1.34 -9.60 -8.40
C LEU A 54 -2.58 -9.37 -9.28
N ILE A 55 -2.60 -8.38 -10.17
CA ILE A 55 -3.73 -8.15 -11.07
C ILE A 55 -4.10 -9.44 -11.76
N PHE A 56 -3.11 -10.07 -12.39
CA PHE A 56 -3.27 -11.37 -13.01
C PHE A 56 -2.13 -12.31 -12.58
N PRO A 57 -2.44 -13.55 -12.19
CA PRO A 57 -3.78 -14.16 -12.19
C PRO A 57 -4.57 -14.02 -10.88
N HIS A 58 -3.96 -13.49 -9.79
CA HIS A 58 -4.50 -13.65 -8.43
C HIS A 58 -5.86 -12.93 -8.24
N HIS A 59 -5.90 -11.62 -8.46
CA HIS A 59 -7.11 -10.83 -8.24
C HIS A 59 -8.23 -11.17 -9.24
N GLU A 60 -7.88 -11.44 -10.49
CA GLU A 60 -8.86 -11.91 -11.49
C GLU A 60 -9.49 -13.25 -11.05
N ASN A 61 -8.70 -14.15 -10.47
CA ASN A 61 -9.21 -15.41 -9.96
C ASN A 61 -10.04 -15.23 -8.68
N GLU A 62 -9.71 -14.26 -7.81
CA GLU A 62 -10.55 -13.91 -6.67
C GLU A 62 -11.92 -13.36 -7.10
N ILE A 63 -11.95 -12.51 -8.13
CA ILE A 63 -13.19 -12.01 -8.72
C ILE A 63 -14.03 -13.17 -9.25
N ALA A 64 -13.43 -14.02 -10.09
CA ALA A 64 -14.11 -15.17 -10.67
C ALA A 64 -14.70 -16.10 -9.59
N GLN A 65 -13.97 -16.39 -8.51
CA GLN A 65 -14.42 -17.23 -7.40
C GLN A 65 -15.56 -16.59 -6.63
N SER A 66 -15.38 -15.33 -6.21
CA SER A 66 -16.30 -14.65 -5.30
C SER A 66 -17.61 -14.31 -6.01
N GLU A 67 -17.54 -13.74 -7.22
CA GLU A 67 -18.72 -13.34 -7.97
C GLU A 67 -19.52 -14.56 -8.49
N ALA A 68 -18.84 -15.62 -8.92
CA ALA A 68 -19.52 -16.85 -9.31
C ALA A 68 -20.20 -17.55 -8.12
N ALA A 69 -19.60 -17.49 -6.93
CA ALA A 69 -20.15 -18.14 -5.74
C ALA A 69 -21.34 -17.39 -5.13
N TYR A 70 -21.37 -16.07 -5.23
CA TYR A 70 -22.32 -15.24 -4.48
C TYR A 70 -23.23 -14.38 -5.36
N GLY A 71 -22.95 -14.23 -6.66
CA GLY A 71 -23.74 -13.43 -7.57
C GLY A 71 -23.70 -11.92 -7.30
N GLU A 72 -22.74 -11.45 -6.53
CA GLU A 72 -22.58 -10.06 -6.12
C GLU A 72 -21.19 -9.56 -6.52
N ARG A 73 -21.07 -8.25 -6.74
CA ARG A 73 -19.80 -7.62 -7.01
C ARG A 73 -18.84 -7.82 -5.83
N PHE A 74 -17.64 -8.34 -6.08
CA PHE A 74 -16.68 -8.67 -5.03
C PHE A 74 -16.01 -7.43 -4.43
N VAL A 75 -15.45 -6.56 -5.28
CA VAL A 75 -14.69 -5.38 -4.83
C VAL A 75 -15.20 -4.12 -5.54
N ARG A 76 -15.39 -3.03 -4.78
CA ARG A 76 -15.81 -1.73 -5.33
C ARG A 76 -14.65 -0.98 -5.97
N HIS A 77 -13.50 -0.96 -5.29
CA HIS A 77 -12.31 -0.23 -5.74
C HIS A 77 -11.05 -1.07 -5.59
N TRP A 78 -10.29 -1.19 -6.66
CA TRP A 78 -9.00 -1.85 -6.69
C TRP A 78 -7.88 -0.82 -6.68
N ILE A 79 -6.86 -1.03 -5.83
CA ILE A 79 -5.67 -0.20 -5.81
C ILE A 79 -4.45 -1.11 -6.02
N HIS A 80 -3.76 -0.93 -7.14
CA HIS A 80 -2.56 -1.69 -7.47
C HIS A 80 -1.33 -0.80 -7.39
N VAL A 81 -0.37 -1.19 -6.56
CA VAL A 81 0.85 -0.44 -6.29
C VAL A 81 1.98 -0.98 -7.16
N GLU A 82 2.73 -0.08 -7.78
CA GLU A 82 3.88 -0.43 -8.60
C GLU A 82 5.04 -0.99 -7.75
N HIS A 83 5.93 -1.75 -8.39
CA HIS A 83 7.05 -2.40 -7.71
C HIS A 83 8.02 -1.41 -7.08
N LEU A 84 8.50 -1.78 -5.89
CA LEU A 84 9.60 -1.11 -5.21
C LEU A 84 10.95 -1.61 -5.78
N LEU A 85 11.78 -0.67 -6.18
CA LEU A 85 13.19 -0.94 -6.46
C LEU A 85 14.04 -0.60 -5.23
N VAL A 86 15.14 -1.29 -5.05
CA VAL A 86 16.16 -0.98 -4.05
C VAL A 86 17.50 -0.76 -4.76
N ASP A 87 18.03 0.45 -4.64
CA ASP A 87 19.26 0.87 -5.33
C ASP A 87 19.21 0.60 -6.85
N GLY A 88 18.04 0.90 -7.46
CA GLY A 88 17.80 0.76 -8.91
C GLY A 88 17.52 -0.65 -9.40
N ALA A 89 17.48 -1.65 -8.52
CA ALA A 89 17.27 -3.05 -8.86
C ALA A 89 16.05 -3.65 -8.12
N LYS A 90 15.49 -4.74 -8.66
CA LYS A 90 14.45 -5.50 -7.97
C LYS A 90 14.98 -6.01 -6.63
N MET A 91 14.22 -5.78 -5.55
CA MET A 91 14.58 -6.27 -4.22
C MET A 91 14.59 -7.80 -4.19
N SER A 92 15.71 -8.40 -3.78
CA SER A 92 15.81 -9.84 -3.58
C SER A 92 16.85 -10.20 -2.51
N LYS A 93 16.61 -11.32 -1.82
CA LYS A 93 17.56 -11.82 -0.81
C LYS A 93 18.88 -12.24 -1.44
N SER A 94 18.86 -12.82 -2.64
CA SER A 94 20.05 -13.29 -3.37
C SER A 94 20.93 -12.13 -3.85
N ALA A 95 20.36 -10.97 -4.14
CA ALA A 95 21.10 -9.77 -4.52
C ALA A 95 21.64 -8.98 -3.32
N GLY A 96 21.29 -9.36 -2.08
CA GLY A 96 21.73 -8.66 -0.88
C GLY A 96 21.13 -7.27 -0.67
N ASN A 97 20.16 -6.86 -1.50
CA ASN A 97 19.46 -5.58 -1.44
C ASN A 97 18.08 -5.70 -0.78
N PHE A 98 17.91 -6.66 0.11
CA PHE A 98 16.67 -6.92 0.82
C PHE A 98 16.70 -6.29 2.22
N TYR A 99 15.72 -5.46 2.53
CA TYR A 99 15.54 -4.85 3.85
C TYR A 99 14.15 -5.17 4.39
N THR A 100 14.10 -5.64 5.64
CA THR A 100 12.86 -5.62 6.42
C THR A 100 12.73 -4.28 7.13
N LEU A 101 11.52 -3.92 7.55
CA LEU A 101 11.32 -2.75 8.41
C LEU A 101 12.19 -2.84 9.69
N ARG A 102 12.28 -4.03 10.29
CA ARG A 102 13.11 -4.27 11.48
C ARG A 102 14.58 -3.96 11.24
N ASP A 103 15.11 -4.34 10.07
CA ASP A 103 16.51 -4.05 9.71
C ASP A 103 16.76 -2.54 9.64
N LEU A 104 15.82 -1.80 9.06
CA LEU A 104 15.93 -0.33 8.96
C LEU A 104 15.86 0.33 10.34
N LEU A 105 14.94 -0.12 11.20
CA LEU A 105 14.82 0.39 12.57
C LEU A 105 16.07 0.07 13.39
N SER A 106 16.63 -1.14 13.27
CA SER A 106 17.87 -1.52 13.96
C SER A 106 19.09 -0.73 13.51
N LYS A 107 19.07 -0.22 12.27
CA LYS A 107 20.08 0.71 11.71
C LYS A 107 19.87 2.16 12.16
N GLY A 108 18.85 2.45 12.97
CA GLY A 108 18.56 3.77 13.52
C GLY A 108 17.72 4.68 12.63
N TYR A 109 17.16 4.18 11.52
CA TYR A 109 16.27 4.98 10.68
C TYR A 109 14.90 5.19 11.35
N SER A 110 14.39 6.41 11.26
CA SER A 110 13.08 6.77 11.81
C SER A 110 11.93 6.11 11.03
N PRO A 111 10.93 5.52 11.71
CA PRO A 111 9.72 5.02 11.03
C PRO A 111 9.00 6.11 10.23
N ARG A 112 9.02 7.35 10.72
CA ARG A 112 8.40 8.50 10.09
C ARG A 112 9.09 8.85 8.77
N SER A 113 10.43 8.81 8.72
CA SER A 113 11.23 9.08 7.52
C SER A 113 11.06 7.98 6.47
N ILE A 114 11.00 6.71 6.91
CA ILE A 114 10.70 5.57 6.03
C ILE A 114 9.31 5.75 5.39
N ARG A 115 8.29 6.07 6.20
CA ARG A 115 6.93 6.31 5.71
C ARG A 115 6.89 7.48 4.72
N TYR A 116 7.57 8.58 5.02
CA TYR A 116 7.63 9.75 4.13
C TYR A 116 8.24 9.39 2.77
N LEU A 117 9.36 8.67 2.76
CA LEU A 117 9.98 8.20 1.52
C LEU A 117 9.01 7.33 0.71
N LEU A 118 8.33 6.36 1.34
CA LEU A 118 7.38 5.48 0.65
C LEU A 118 6.19 6.26 0.04
N MET A 119 5.81 7.40 0.62
CA MET A 119 4.74 8.26 0.13
C MET A 119 5.22 9.32 -0.88
N SER A 120 6.52 9.49 -1.06
CA SER A 120 7.09 10.54 -1.92
C SER A 120 6.96 10.26 -3.42
N ALA A 121 6.63 9.03 -3.81
CA ALA A 121 6.29 8.67 -5.18
C ALA A 121 4.80 8.32 -5.28
N HIS A 122 4.19 8.63 -6.42
CA HIS A 122 2.84 8.17 -6.71
C HIS A 122 2.80 6.64 -6.77
N TYR A 123 1.78 6.01 -6.17
CA TYR A 123 1.70 4.55 -6.04
C TYR A 123 1.70 3.77 -7.37
N ARG A 124 1.34 4.44 -8.49
CA ARG A 124 1.44 3.87 -9.85
C ARG A 124 2.82 4.01 -10.49
N LYS A 125 3.79 4.58 -9.79
CA LYS A 125 5.18 4.74 -10.27
C LYS A 125 6.12 3.90 -9.42
N GLN A 126 7.16 3.38 -10.06
CA GLN A 126 8.22 2.70 -9.33
C GLN A 126 8.93 3.67 -8.40
N LEU A 127 8.97 3.33 -7.12
CA LEU A 127 9.79 4.02 -6.14
C LEU A 127 11.15 3.34 -6.07
N ASN A 128 12.24 4.08 -6.27
CA ASN A 128 13.57 3.59 -5.98
C ASN A 128 13.93 3.89 -4.52
N PHE A 129 13.83 2.88 -3.68
CA PHE A 129 14.18 2.97 -2.28
C PHE A 129 15.69 2.92 -2.10
N THR A 130 16.25 3.94 -1.44
CA THR A 130 17.65 4.01 -1.08
C THR A 130 17.82 4.46 0.36
N LEU A 131 18.90 4.08 1.03
CA LEU A 131 19.20 4.55 2.38
C LEU A 131 19.46 6.06 2.40
N GLU A 132 19.98 6.61 1.31
CA GLU A 132 20.13 8.06 1.14
C GLU A 132 18.77 8.75 1.01
N GLY A 133 17.82 8.14 0.30
CA GLY A 133 16.44 8.65 0.22
C GLY A 133 15.78 8.76 1.60
N ILE A 134 16.04 7.82 2.52
CA ILE A 134 15.53 7.93 3.91
C ILE A 134 16.14 9.14 4.63
N ARG A 135 17.44 9.43 4.46
CA ARG A 135 18.08 10.59 5.06
C ARG A 135 17.53 11.91 4.50
N GLN A 136 17.27 11.98 3.21
CA GLN A 136 16.62 13.14 2.58
C GLN A 136 15.19 13.34 3.10
N ALA A 137 14.45 12.24 3.28
CA ALA A 137 13.12 12.26 3.90
C ALA A 137 13.18 12.78 5.35
N ASP A 138 14.19 12.37 6.12
CA ASP A 138 14.41 12.84 7.49
C ASP A 138 14.67 14.35 7.54
N GLN A 139 15.56 14.85 6.69
CA GLN A 139 15.82 16.30 6.56
C GLN A 139 14.58 17.09 6.13
N ALA A 140 13.73 16.53 5.26
CA ALA A 140 12.48 17.17 4.88
C ALA A 140 11.52 17.29 6.07
N LEU A 141 11.41 16.21 6.85
CA LEU A 141 10.58 16.19 8.06
C LEU A 141 11.12 17.15 9.15
N GLU A 142 12.43 17.24 9.33
CA GLU A 142 13.03 18.22 10.25
C GLU A 142 12.69 19.65 9.86
N ARG A 143 12.70 19.97 8.57
CA ARG A 143 12.28 21.31 8.08
C ARG A 143 10.82 21.60 8.41
N ILE A 144 9.93 20.61 8.25
CA ILE A 144 8.51 20.74 8.61
C ILE A 144 8.37 20.93 10.12
N ASP A 145 9.05 20.12 10.93
CA ASP A 145 8.99 20.20 12.39
C ASP A 145 9.50 21.57 12.89
N ASN A 146 10.63 22.05 12.35
CA ASN A 146 11.16 23.36 12.68
C ASN A 146 10.20 24.50 12.29
N MET A 147 9.52 24.38 11.14
CA MET A 147 8.47 25.33 10.76
C MET A 147 7.32 25.33 11.78
N ILE A 148 6.85 24.15 12.17
CA ILE A 148 5.77 24.01 13.15
C ILE A 148 6.17 24.62 14.50
N VAL A 149 7.41 24.39 14.96
CA VAL A 149 7.93 25.00 16.21
C VAL A 149 7.90 26.51 16.10
N ARG A 150 8.45 27.08 15.01
CA ARG A 150 8.44 28.54 14.79
C ARG A 150 7.02 29.10 14.75
N LEU A 151 6.07 28.43 14.09
CA LEU A 151 4.68 28.89 14.06
C LEU A 151 4.03 28.88 15.45
N LYS A 152 4.36 27.92 16.30
CA LYS A 152 3.86 27.86 17.70
C LYS A 152 4.41 28.99 18.57
N ASP A 153 5.62 29.49 18.26
CA ASP A 153 6.26 30.56 19.00
C ASP A 153 5.77 31.95 18.55
N VAL A 154 5.10 32.03 17.40
CA VAL A 154 4.52 33.30 16.94
C VAL A 154 3.36 33.69 17.84
N ARG A 155 3.58 34.73 18.66
CA ARG A 155 2.53 35.38 19.46
C ARG A 155 2.02 36.56 18.67
N ASN A 156 0.92 36.37 17.98
CA ASN A 156 0.27 37.49 17.29
C ASN A 156 -0.89 38.01 18.15
N GLU A 157 -0.76 39.22 18.67
CA GLU A 157 -1.81 39.89 19.44
C GLU A 157 -2.76 40.72 18.56
N SER A 158 -2.44 40.90 17.28
CA SER A 158 -3.18 41.79 16.39
C SER A 158 -3.72 41.09 15.14
N GLY A 159 -4.88 40.51 15.28
CA GLY A 159 -5.84 40.39 14.19
C GLY A 159 -5.61 39.30 13.13
N ASN A 160 -6.68 38.96 12.46
CA ASN A 160 -6.71 38.05 11.31
C ASN A 160 -6.04 38.71 10.10
N SER A 161 -4.94 38.16 9.62
CA SER A 161 -4.40 38.49 8.32
C SER A 161 -5.22 37.77 7.23
N THR A 162 -5.94 38.52 6.41
CA THR A 162 -6.67 37.98 5.26
C THR A 162 -5.71 37.23 4.33
N GLU A 163 -4.52 37.78 4.12
CA GLU A 163 -3.47 37.16 3.29
C GLU A 163 -3.05 35.78 3.82
N LEU A 164 -2.84 35.64 5.12
CA LEU A 164 -2.50 34.36 5.74
C LEU A 164 -3.63 33.35 5.64
N HIS A 165 -4.87 33.81 5.82
CA HIS A 165 -6.06 32.99 5.65
C HIS A 165 -6.16 32.46 4.20
N ASP A 166 -6.01 33.34 3.21
CA ASP A 166 -6.08 32.98 1.79
C ASP A 166 -4.96 32.02 1.39
N LEU A 167 -3.73 32.25 1.91
CA LEU A 167 -2.61 31.36 1.70
C LEU A 167 -2.88 29.95 2.24
N THR A 168 -3.36 29.86 3.48
CA THR A 168 -3.64 28.57 4.12
C THR A 168 -4.81 27.85 3.48
N ALA A 169 -5.86 28.57 3.05
CA ALA A 169 -6.98 28.03 2.29
C ALA A 169 -6.51 27.49 0.93
N GLY A 170 -5.66 28.25 0.22
CA GLY A 170 -5.07 27.83 -1.04
C GLY A 170 -4.16 26.60 -0.91
N MET A 171 -3.37 26.50 0.17
CA MET A 171 -2.55 25.29 0.44
C MET A 171 -3.43 24.07 0.69
N LYS A 172 -4.47 24.20 1.51
CA LYS A 172 -5.42 23.12 1.77
C LYS A 172 -6.13 22.65 0.50
N ALA A 173 -6.59 23.61 -0.32
CA ALA A 173 -7.28 23.29 -1.58
C ALA A 173 -6.35 22.49 -2.52
N ARG A 174 -5.11 22.92 -2.70
CA ARG A 174 -4.13 22.18 -3.53
C ARG A 174 -3.82 20.78 -2.99
N PHE A 175 -3.71 20.65 -1.67
CA PHE A 175 -3.50 19.32 -1.06
C PHE A 175 -4.68 18.39 -1.32
N VAL A 176 -5.91 18.87 -1.09
CA VAL A 176 -7.13 18.10 -1.36
C VAL A 176 -7.22 17.72 -2.83
N GLU A 177 -7.01 18.68 -3.74
CA GLU A 177 -7.00 18.42 -5.19
C GLU A 177 -5.98 17.33 -5.58
N ALA A 178 -4.77 17.38 -5.00
CA ALA A 178 -3.75 16.35 -5.24
C ALA A 178 -4.18 14.97 -4.74
N VAL A 179 -4.78 14.89 -3.55
CA VAL A 179 -5.24 13.62 -2.98
C VAL A 179 -6.48 13.10 -3.74
N ASP A 180 -7.40 13.96 -4.14
CA ASP A 180 -8.57 13.59 -4.93
C ASP A 180 -8.19 13.15 -6.34
N ASN A 181 -7.05 13.58 -6.84
CA ASN A 181 -6.50 13.14 -8.12
C ASN A 181 -5.71 11.84 -7.95
N ASP A 182 -6.44 10.73 -7.83
CA ASP A 182 -5.89 9.37 -7.76
C ASP A 182 -4.85 9.18 -6.62
N LEU A 183 -5.15 9.72 -5.44
CA LEU A 183 -4.30 9.63 -4.24
C LEU A 183 -2.87 10.14 -4.48
N ASN A 184 -2.70 11.18 -5.28
CA ASN A 184 -1.39 11.74 -5.62
C ASN A 184 -0.77 12.52 -4.44
N ILE A 185 -0.49 11.81 -3.35
CA ILE A 185 0.10 12.37 -2.13
C ILE A 185 1.44 13.05 -2.45
N SER A 186 2.22 12.49 -3.38
CA SER A 186 3.50 13.07 -3.78
C SER A 186 3.40 14.48 -4.37
N ALA A 187 2.28 14.82 -5.00
CA ALA A 187 2.02 16.18 -5.48
C ALA A 187 1.47 17.10 -4.38
N GLY A 188 0.92 16.54 -3.31
CA GLY A 188 0.41 17.27 -2.15
C GLY A 188 1.48 17.60 -1.10
N LEU A 189 2.62 16.90 -1.14
CA LEU A 189 3.76 17.12 -0.24
C LEU A 189 4.66 18.25 -0.73
#